data_0402c8078628350bdbb2db7b136f57fd
#
_entry.id   0402c8078628350bdbb2db7b136f57fd
#
_cell.length_a   1.000
_cell.length_b   1.000
_cell.length_c   1.000
_cell.angle_alpha   90.00
_cell.angle_beta   90.00
_cell.angle_gamma   90.00
#
_symmetry.space_group_name_H-M   'P 1'
#
loop_
_entity.id
_entity.type
_entity.pdbx_description
1 polymer ?
#
loop_
_entity_poly.entity_id
_entity_poly.type
_entity_poly.pdbx_seq_one_letter_code
_entity_poly.pdbx_strand_id
1 'polypeptide(L)'
;MADALGNSFLIIVLPLYIASGQVSLDGLVGVELAGFVVREETLIGLVLSLFGLLNSFGQPVTGRLSDRSGRRRVFVLVGLAIFAVGSAVYPFVGNYWAVLGARALQGIGAAFTVPATVALVNDYAATDRERGGNFGVFNTFRLIGFGFGPIVAGVVITGGVGGQDVVTYALPDWFGPLAGVTLSGFVAAFAVAVLGAAVSFVLVVVFIADPPDLGDQASKDLSIAVLDRDGNGLDPVFVLGVGTFFMATTIALFATLEGPVRARLDESTFLFSVQFAAVVIANVAFQVPIGRASDRVGRRPFILAGFAVLVPSVFAQGVVTSPLAMLAARFSQGVAVACVFAPALALAGDLAGDRGSGTTLSVLTMAFGLGVALGPLASGVLFNLGGFAAPFTFGAVLAVFALALTYREVEDTLETPDPEVVPGD
;
A
#
# COMPACT_ATOMS: atom_id res chain seq x y z
N MET A 1 1.31 12.38 2.97
CA MET A 1 0.31 12.52 1.90
C MET A 1 0.93 12.47 0.51
N ALA A 2 1.89 13.32 0.17
CA ALA A 2 2.48 13.36 -1.18
C ALA A 2 3.20 12.06 -1.59
N ASP A 3 3.93 11.42 -0.68
CA ASP A 3 4.55 10.11 -0.92
C ASP A 3 3.49 9.03 -1.23
N ALA A 4 2.43 8.97 -0.42
CA ALA A 4 1.35 8.02 -0.61
C ALA A 4 0.55 8.30 -1.90
N LEU A 5 0.29 9.58 -2.20
CA LEU A 5 -0.37 9.99 -3.44
C LEU A 5 0.51 9.66 -4.65
N GLY A 6 1.80 10.03 -4.60
CA GLY A 6 2.72 9.79 -5.71
C GLY A 6 2.94 8.30 -5.99
N ASN A 7 3.03 7.47 -4.96
CA ASN A 7 3.15 6.02 -5.17
C ASN A 7 1.88 5.40 -5.74
N SER A 8 0.71 5.70 -5.17
CA SER A 8 -0.56 5.13 -5.64
C SER A 8 -0.98 5.67 -7.01
N PHE A 9 -0.63 6.91 -7.31
CA PHE A 9 -0.77 7.53 -8.62
C PHE A 9 -0.01 6.74 -9.70
N LEU A 10 1.25 6.39 -9.41
CA LEU A 10 2.11 5.64 -10.33
C LEU A 10 1.69 4.17 -10.50
N ILE A 11 0.89 3.62 -9.60
CA ILE A 11 0.29 2.28 -9.78
C ILE A 11 -0.63 2.24 -11.02
N ILE A 12 -1.27 3.36 -11.36
CA ILE A 12 -2.09 3.48 -12.57
C ILE A 12 -1.25 3.90 -13.78
N VAL A 13 -0.35 4.86 -13.57
CA VAL A 13 0.42 5.47 -14.68
C VAL A 13 1.40 4.48 -15.31
N LEU A 14 2.13 3.71 -14.49
CA LEU A 14 3.22 2.87 -15.00
C LEU A 14 2.76 1.67 -15.84
N PRO A 15 1.71 0.92 -15.46
CA PRO A 15 1.18 -0.12 -16.34
C PRO A 15 0.77 0.42 -17.71
N LEU A 16 0.04 1.53 -17.74
CA LEU A 16 -0.37 2.19 -18.99
C LEU A 16 0.83 2.71 -19.79
N TYR A 17 1.82 3.30 -19.12
CA TYR A 17 3.02 3.83 -19.77
C TYR A 17 3.83 2.72 -20.43
N ILE A 18 3.98 1.58 -19.77
CA ILE A 18 4.67 0.41 -20.31
C ILE A 18 3.86 -0.18 -21.48
N ALA A 19 2.56 -0.37 -21.31
CA ALA A 19 1.66 -0.95 -22.33
C ALA A 19 1.46 -0.05 -23.54
N SER A 20 1.71 1.27 -23.44
CA SER A 20 1.57 2.21 -24.56
C SER A 20 2.61 2.07 -25.67
N GLY A 21 3.63 1.23 -25.48
CA GLY A 21 4.75 1.07 -26.41
C GLY A 21 5.80 2.19 -26.34
N GLN A 22 5.68 3.14 -25.41
CA GLN A 22 6.70 4.17 -25.21
C GLN A 22 7.96 3.64 -24.53
N VAL A 23 7.85 2.47 -23.90
CA VAL A 23 8.95 1.75 -23.27
C VAL A 23 9.26 0.50 -24.09
N SER A 24 10.46 0.39 -24.64
CA SER A 24 10.88 -0.83 -25.33
C SER A 24 10.99 -1.98 -24.33
N LEU A 25 10.28 -3.07 -24.65
CA LEU A 25 10.34 -4.35 -23.95
C LEU A 25 11.10 -5.41 -24.79
N ASP A 26 11.85 -4.98 -25.81
CA ASP A 26 12.53 -5.84 -26.76
C ASP A 26 13.46 -6.82 -26.06
N GLY A 27 13.37 -8.08 -26.41
CA GLY A 27 14.15 -9.16 -25.83
C GLY A 27 13.77 -9.58 -24.41
N LEU A 28 12.70 -9.01 -23.83
CA LEU A 28 12.19 -9.37 -22.49
C LEU A 28 10.86 -10.13 -22.58
N VAL A 29 9.94 -9.65 -23.42
CA VAL A 29 8.68 -10.35 -23.66
C VAL A 29 8.93 -11.55 -24.57
N GLY A 30 8.34 -12.68 -24.25
CA GLY A 30 8.49 -13.94 -24.98
C GLY A 30 9.71 -14.78 -24.55
N VAL A 31 10.54 -14.28 -23.62
CA VAL A 31 11.63 -15.07 -23.06
C VAL A 31 11.06 -16.21 -22.21
N GLU A 32 11.54 -17.42 -22.47
CA GLU A 32 11.21 -18.59 -21.67
C GLU A 32 12.17 -18.71 -20.49
N LEU A 33 11.64 -18.62 -19.28
CA LEU A 33 12.40 -18.73 -18.04
C LEU A 33 11.81 -19.86 -17.17
N ALA A 34 12.59 -20.88 -16.89
CA ALA A 34 12.18 -22.00 -16.04
C ALA A 34 10.83 -22.64 -16.46
N GLY A 35 10.54 -22.70 -17.76
CA GLY A 35 9.32 -23.31 -18.30
C GLY A 35 8.11 -22.38 -18.38
N PHE A 36 8.28 -21.09 -18.12
CA PHE A 36 7.22 -20.11 -18.35
C PHE A 36 7.69 -18.97 -19.28
N VAL A 37 6.76 -18.49 -20.12
CA VAL A 37 7.03 -17.40 -21.06
C VAL A 37 6.75 -16.06 -20.38
N VAL A 38 7.76 -15.18 -20.31
CA VAL A 38 7.61 -13.84 -19.72
C VAL A 38 6.66 -12.99 -20.58
N ARG A 39 5.64 -12.46 -19.97
CA ARG A 39 4.69 -11.51 -20.59
C ARG A 39 4.81 -10.12 -19.97
N GLU A 40 4.14 -9.16 -20.58
CA GLU A 40 4.13 -7.77 -20.17
C GLU A 40 3.66 -7.59 -18.72
N GLU A 41 2.60 -8.30 -18.30
CA GLU A 41 2.07 -8.21 -16.94
C GLU A 41 3.08 -8.66 -15.88
N THR A 42 3.95 -9.63 -16.20
CA THR A 42 5.05 -10.03 -15.31
C THR A 42 6.06 -8.90 -15.14
N LEU A 43 6.41 -8.21 -16.23
CA LEU A 43 7.33 -7.08 -16.22
C LEU A 43 6.74 -5.88 -15.47
N ILE A 44 5.46 -5.57 -15.69
CA ILE A 44 4.72 -4.55 -14.93
C ILE A 44 4.72 -4.90 -13.44
N GLY A 45 4.40 -6.16 -13.10
CA GLY A 45 4.42 -6.64 -11.73
C GLY A 45 5.79 -6.47 -11.06
N LEU A 46 6.88 -6.74 -11.77
CA LEU A 46 8.24 -6.55 -11.26
C LEU A 46 8.55 -5.07 -10.99
N VAL A 47 8.18 -4.16 -11.90
CA VAL A 47 8.36 -2.71 -11.72
C VAL A 47 7.59 -2.22 -10.49
N LEU A 48 6.33 -2.60 -10.34
CA LEU A 48 5.52 -2.19 -9.19
C LEU A 48 6.05 -2.77 -7.88
N SER A 49 6.46 -4.04 -7.88
CA SER A 49 6.99 -4.73 -6.71
C SER A 49 8.33 -4.18 -6.25
N LEU A 50 9.19 -3.76 -7.16
CA LEU A 50 10.53 -3.25 -6.83
C LEU A 50 10.49 -2.05 -5.90
N PHE A 51 9.56 -1.12 -6.10
CA PHE A 51 9.35 0.00 -5.18
C PHE A 51 9.05 -0.49 -3.77
N GLY A 52 8.07 -1.38 -3.63
CA GLY A 52 7.63 -1.89 -2.33
C GLY A 52 8.72 -2.69 -1.62
N LEU A 53 9.48 -3.51 -2.35
CA LEU A 53 10.59 -4.28 -1.81
C LEU A 53 11.70 -3.38 -1.28
N LEU A 54 12.18 -2.44 -2.11
CA LEU A 54 13.25 -1.52 -1.68
C LEU A 54 12.81 -0.61 -0.54
N ASN A 55 11.55 -0.15 -0.56
CA ASN A 55 10.97 0.58 0.54
C ASN A 55 10.94 -0.28 1.82
N SER A 56 10.39 -1.50 1.77
CA SER A 56 10.22 -2.34 2.95
C SER A 56 11.55 -2.80 3.56
N PHE A 57 12.50 -3.23 2.73
CA PHE A 57 13.82 -3.64 3.21
C PHE A 57 14.74 -2.47 3.58
N GLY A 58 14.53 -1.30 2.97
CA GLY A 58 15.30 -0.10 3.28
C GLY A 58 14.89 0.58 4.60
N GLN A 59 13.61 0.51 4.99
CA GLN A 59 13.08 1.19 6.18
C GLN A 59 13.82 0.85 7.49
N PRO A 60 14.15 -0.41 7.83
CA PRO A 60 14.88 -0.71 9.05
C PRO A 60 16.28 -0.09 9.09
N VAL A 61 16.95 0.00 7.93
CA VAL A 61 18.28 0.59 7.81
C VAL A 61 18.22 2.10 7.95
N THR A 62 17.37 2.75 7.18
CA THR A 62 17.24 4.22 7.18
C THR A 62 16.62 4.74 8.48
N GLY A 63 15.69 3.99 9.09
CA GLY A 63 15.15 4.30 10.42
C GLY A 63 16.24 4.32 11.48
N ARG A 64 17.07 3.27 11.57
CA ARG A 64 18.21 3.23 12.51
C ARG A 64 19.21 4.35 12.28
N LEU A 65 19.51 4.68 11.01
CA LEU A 65 20.40 5.78 10.67
C LEU A 65 19.80 7.13 11.08
N SER A 66 18.51 7.32 10.84
CA SER A 66 17.77 8.51 11.25
C SER A 66 17.78 8.67 12.77
N ASP A 67 17.49 7.60 13.53
CA ASP A 67 17.49 7.61 14.99
C ASP A 67 18.89 7.93 15.56
N ARG A 68 19.94 7.29 15.04
CA ARG A 68 21.31 7.54 15.48
C ARG A 68 21.82 8.95 15.16
N SER A 69 21.38 9.52 14.04
CA SER A 69 21.85 10.85 13.62
C SER A 69 21.13 11.99 14.35
N GLY A 70 19.92 11.74 14.90
CA GLY A 70 19.04 12.77 15.44
C GLY A 70 18.56 13.80 14.41
N ARG A 71 18.77 13.58 13.12
CA ARG A 71 18.47 14.53 12.03
C ARG A 71 17.35 14.02 11.14
N ARG A 72 16.18 13.73 11.72
CA ARG A 72 15.06 13.11 11.00
C ARG A 72 14.59 13.93 9.82
N ARG A 73 14.58 15.26 9.96
CA ARG A 73 14.25 16.19 8.87
C ARG A 73 15.11 15.98 7.63
N VAL A 74 16.43 15.78 7.81
CA VAL A 74 17.36 15.57 6.69
C VAL A 74 17.00 14.29 5.92
N PHE A 75 16.63 13.21 6.62
CA PHE A 75 16.21 11.96 5.98
C PHE A 75 14.95 12.14 5.16
N VAL A 76 13.95 12.88 5.66
CA VAL A 76 12.72 13.20 4.90
C VAL A 76 13.07 14.00 3.65
N LEU A 77 13.91 15.02 3.75
CA LEU A 77 14.31 15.85 2.61
C LEU A 77 15.10 15.06 1.55
N VAL A 78 16.05 14.24 1.98
CA VAL A 78 16.83 13.37 1.07
C VAL A 78 15.88 12.38 0.37
N GLY A 79 14.98 11.76 1.11
CA GLY A 79 14.00 10.82 0.54
C GLY A 79 13.07 11.46 -0.48
N LEU A 80 12.54 12.66 -0.18
CA LEU A 80 11.69 13.41 -1.11
C LEU A 80 12.47 13.85 -2.36
N ALA A 81 13.74 14.26 -2.22
CA ALA A 81 14.59 14.62 -3.35
C ALA A 81 14.85 13.41 -4.26
N ILE A 82 15.21 12.25 -3.69
CA ILE A 82 15.42 11.01 -4.46
C ILE A 82 14.12 10.60 -5.17
N PHE A 83 12.97 10.68 -4.48
CA PHE A 83 11.66 10.36 -5.06
C PHE A 83 11.31 11.31 -6.22
N ALA A 84 11.55 12.62 -6.05
CA ALA A 84 11.33 13.61 -7.09
C ALA A 84 12.20 13.35 -8.33
N VAL A 85 13.49 13.06 -8.14
CA VAL A 85 14.43 12.71 -9.24
C VAL A 85 13.95 11.45 -9.95
N GLY A 86 13.63 10.38 -9.21
CA GLY A 86 13.08 9.15 -9.78
C GLY A 86 11.81 9.39 -10.61
N SER A 87 10.92 10.27 -10.14
CA SER A 87 9.71 10.64 -10.88
C SER A 87 9.98 11.49 -12.12
N ALA A 88 10.96 12.39 -12.05
CA ALA A 88 11.33 13.28 -13.15
C ALA A 88 12.05 12.57 -14.30
N VAL A 89 12.60 11.40 -14.07
CA VAL A 89 13.32 10.62 -15.09
C VAL A 89 12.38 9.93 -16.09
N TYR A 90 11.14 9.56 -15.67
CA TYR A 90 10.23 8.77 -16.52
C TYR A 90 9.95 9.34 -17.91
N PRO A 91 9.72 10.65 -18.12
CA PRO A 91 9.50 11.19 -19.46
C PRO A 91 10.65 11.01 -20.45
N PHE A 92 11.85 10.71 -19.93
CA PHE A 92 13.09 10.61 -20.72
C PHE A 92 13.55 9.17 -20.91
N VAL A 93 12.85 8.17 -20.35
CA VAL A 93 13.25 6.77 -20.45
C VAL A 93 12.46 6.07 -21.54
N GLY A 94 13.20 5.42 -22.48
CA GLY A 94 12.62 4.65 -23.57
C GLY A 94 12.82 3.13 -23.44
N ASN A 95 13.39 2.63 -22.33
CA ASN A 95 13.63 1.21 -22.14
C ASN A 95 13.24 0.73 -20.74
N TYR A 96 12.94 -0.54 -20.63
CA TYR A 96 12.46 -1.17 -19.42
C TYR A 96 13.42 -1.04 -18.22
N TRP A 97 14.72 -1.19 -18.44
CA TRP A 97 15.72 -1.15 -17.37
C TRP A 97 15.82 0.24 -16.74
N ALA A 98 15.66 1.29 -17.53
CA ALA A 98 15.63 2.65 -17.02
C ALA A 98 14.35 2.94 -16.21
N VAL A 99 13.19 2.39 -16.63
CA VAL A 99 11.95 2.44 -15.84
C VAL A 99 12.14 1.72 -14.49
N LEU A 100 12.75 0.55 -14.51
CA LEU A 100 13.08 -0.22 -13.32
C LEU A 100 14.04 0.55 -12.39
N GLY A 101 15.05 1.20 -12.94
CA GLY A 101 15.98 2.07 -12.21
C GLY A 101 15.29 3.28 -11.56
N ALA A 102 14.41 3.96 -12.30
CA ALA A 102 13.61 5.05 -11.77
C ALA A 102 12.69 4.58 -10.61
N ARG A 103 12.09 3.40 -10.77
CA ARG A 103 11.25 2.78 -9.73
C ARG A 103 12.07 2.39 -8.48
N ALA A 104 13.29 1.91 -8.68
CA ALA A 104 14.23 1.63 -7.60
C ALA A 104 14.57 2.90 -6.81
N LEU A 105 14.89 4.01 -7.49
CA LEU A 105 15.14 5.29 -6.85
C LEU A 105 13.95 5.74 -6.01
N GLN A 106 12.73 5.63 -6.52
CA GLN A 106 11.53 5.97 -5.77
C GLN A 106 11.35 5.10 -4.52
N GLY A 107 11.59 3.79 -4.61
CA GLY A 107 11.53 2.88 -3.47
C GLY A 107 12.56 3.23 -2.38
N ILE A 108 13.78 3.57 -2.79
CA ILE A 108 14.83 4.06 -1.87
C ILE A 108 14.39 5.39 -1.25
N GLY A 109 13.89 6.35 -2.03
CA GLY A 109 13.39 7.62 -1.54
C GLY A 109 12.30 7.45 -0.47
N ALA A 110 11.35 6.54 -0.70
CA ALA A 110 10.30 6.21 0.26
C ALA A 110 10.87 5.58 1.53
N ALA A 111 11.90 4.71 1.41
CA ALA A 111 12.56 4.11 2.56
C ALA A 111 13.23 5.15 3.47
N PHE A 112 13.74 6.24 2.92
CA PHE A 112 14.26 7.37 3.72
C PHE A 112 13.14 8.21 4.35
N THR A 113 12.06 8.45 3.61
CA THR A 113 11.00 9.38 4.03
C THR A 113 10.10 8.79 5.09
N VAL A 114 9.61 7.54 4.90
CA VAL A 114 8.52 6.97 5.71
C VAL A 114 8.91 6.82 7.18
N PRO A 115 10.01 6.13 7.57
CA PRO A 115 10.34 5.95 8.98
C PRO A 115 10.68 7.26 9.67
N ALA A 116 11.42 8.15 9.00
CA ALA A 116 11.76 9.45 9.55
C ALA A 116 10.53 10.34 9.79
N THR A 117 9.53 10.30 8.90
CA THR A 117 8.28 11.03 9.08
C THR A 117 7.45 10.49 10.24
N VAL A 118 7.32 9.16 10.36
CA VAL A 118 6.61 8.52 11.49
C VAL A 118 7.30 8.88 12.81
N ALA A 119 8.62 8.85 12.84
CA ALA A 119 9.39 9.22 14.01
C ALA A 119 9.17 10.69 14.39
N LEU A 120 9.22 11.63 13.42
CA LEU A 120 8.93 13.05 13.68
C LEU A 120 7.52 13.26 14.26
N VAL A 121 6.51 12.59 13.70
CA VAL A 121 5.12 12.68 14.21
C VAL A 121 5.03 12.24 15.67
N ASN A 122 5.79 11.21 16.05
CA ASN A 122 5.87 10.74 17.45
C ASN A 122 6.64 11.70 18.34
N ASP A 123 7.73 12.29 17.85
CA ASP A 123 8.57 13.22 18.64
C ASP A 123 7.88 14.56 18.92
N TYR A 124 6.99 15.00 18.05
CA TYR A 124 6.18 16.20 18.27
C TYR A 124 5.05 16.01 19.30
N ALA A 125 4.82 14.80 19.79
CA ALA A 125 3.80 14.54 20.78
C ALA A 125 4.38 14.67 22.20
N ALA A 126 3.79 15.53 23.03
CA ALA A 126 4.18 15.72 24.43
C ALA A 126 3.66 14.60 25.35
N THR A 127 2.58 13.92 24.97
CA THR A 127 1.92 12.86 25.73
C THR A 127 1.60 11.66 24.86
N ASP A 128 1.42 10.48 25.45
CA ASP A 128 1.02 9.26 24.73
C ASP A 128 -0.35 9.41 24.03
N ARG A 129 -1.26 10.19 24.62
CA ARG A 129 -2.56 10.50 24.01
C ARG A 129 -2.41 11.37 22.76
N GLU A 130 -1.53 12.36 22.80
CA GLU A 130 -1.22 13.20 21.62
C GLU A 130 -0.51 12.40 20.54
N ARG A 131 0.38 11.46 20.94
CA ARG A 131 1.06 10.55 20.00
C ARG A 131 0.07 9.75 19.16
N GLY A 132 -0.94 9.14 19.82
CA GLY A 132 -2.02 8.43 19.12
C GLY A 132 -2.84 9.34 18.21
N GLY A 133 -3.18 10.55 18.66
CA GLY A 133 -3.91 11.55 17.88
C GLY A 133 -3.13 12.02 16.66
N ASN A 134 -1.86 12.39 16.82
CA ASN A 134 -0.99 12.84 15.74
C ASN A 134 -0.77 11.76 14.68
N PHE A 135 -0.55 10.51 15.13
CA PHE A 135 -0.42 9.37 14.24
C PHE A 135 -1.72 9.10 13.48
N GLY A 136 -2.87 9.22 14.13
CA GLY A 136 -4.20 9.10 13.50
C GLY A 136 -4.40 10.13 12.38
N VAL A 137 -4.08 11.40 12.64
CA VAL A 137 -4.14 12.47 11.63
C VAL A 137 -3.17 12.18 10.48
N PHE A 138 -1.91 11.84 10.79
CA PHE A 138 -0.92 11.48 9.78
C PHE A 138 -1.40 10.33 8.88
N ASN A 139 -1.88 9.24 9.48
CA ASN A 139 -2.35 8.07 8.74
C ASN A 139 -3.60 8.38 7.90
N THR A 140 -4.51 9.23 8.40
CA THR A 140 -5.68 9.70 7.63
C THR A 140 -5.26 10.42 6.35
N PHE A 141 -4.34 11.40 6.44
CA PHE A 141 -3.83 12.08 5.26
C PHE A 141 -3.06 11.15 4.31
N ARG A 142 -2.36 10.15 4.86
CA ARG A 142 -1.67 9.13 4.05
C ARG A 142 -2.67 8.27 3.28
N LEU A 143 -3.72 7.81 3.93
CA LEU A 143 -4.79 7.01 3.29
C LEU A 143 -5.57 7.81 2.26
N ILE A 144 -5.88 9.09 2.53
CA ILE A 144 -6.48 10.00 1.54
C ILE A 144 -5.59 10.09 0.30
N GLY A 145 -4.28 10.34 0.47
CA GLY A 145 -3.34 10.37 -0.64
C GLY A 145 -3.32 9.06 -1.43
N PHE A 146 -3.31 7.93 -0.74
CA PHE A 146 -3.30 6.61 -1.38
C PHE A 146 -4.62 6.30 -2.12
N GLY A 147 -5.76 6.72 -1.56
CA GLY A 147 -7.07 6.48 -2.19
C GLY A 147 -7.36 7.40 -3.37
N PHE A 148 -7.00 8.69 -3.27
CA PHE A 148 -7.26 9.66 -4.35
C PHE A 148 -6.21 9.63 -5.46
N GLY A 149 -4.99 9.16 -5.20
CA GLY A 149 -3.92 9.09 -6.20
C GLY A 149 -4.34 8.42 -7.50
N PRO A 150 -4.91 7.22 -7.48
CA PRO A 150 -5.38 6.53 -8.69
C PRO A 150 -6.44 7.32 -9.47
N ILE A 151 -7.39 7.95 -8.77
CA ILE A 151 -8.45 8.76 -9.40
C ILE A 151 -7.83 9.97 -10.11
N VAL A 152 -6.92 10.67 -9.43
CA VAL A 152 -6.21 11.81 -10.03
C VAL A 152 -5.38 11.35 -11.23
N ALA A 153 -4.72 10.19 -11.14
CA ALA A 153 -3.96 9.61 -12.25
C ALA A 153 -4.86 9.35 -13.46
N GLY A 154 -6.00 8.68 -13.25
CA GLY A 154 -6.97 8.39 -14.32
C GLY A 154 -7.43 9.68 -15.01
N VAL A 155 -7.85 10.70 -14.23
CA VAL A 155 -8.30 11.99 -14.78
C VAL A 155 -7.19 12.71 -15.55
N VAL A 156 -5.95 12.72 -15.01
CA VAL A 156 -4.83 13.42 -15.66
C VAL A 156 -4.41 12.73 -16.96
N ILE A 157 -4.41 11.40 -17.00
CA ILE A 157 -4.00 10.67 -18.21
C ILE A 157 -5.04 10.81 -19.32
N THR A 158 -6.34 10.76 -18.97
CA THR A 158 -7.42 10.70 -19.96
C THR A 158 -8.15 12.04 -20.18
N GLY A 159 -7.74 13.10 -19.48
CA GLY A 159 -8.34 14.43 -19.60
C GLY A 159 -9.72 14.58 -18.97
N GLY A 160 -10.20 13.59 -18.23
CA GLY A 160 -11.50 13.68 -17.55
C GLY A 160 -12.14 12.33 -17.22
N VAL A 161 -13.37 12.43 -16.71
CA VAL A 161 -14.19 11.28 -16.37
C VAL A 161 -14.73 10.64 -17.65
N GLY A 162 -14.38 9.39 -17.92
CA GLY A 162 -14.86 8.64 -19.11
C GLY A 162 -13.96 8.70 -20.33
N GLY A 163 -12.81 9.41 -20.26
CA GLY A 163 -11.79 9.33 -21.31
C GLY A 163 -11.20 7.92 -21.40
N GLN A 164 -11.01 7.44 -22.63
CA GLN A 164 -10.42 6.12 -22.89
C GLN A 164 -8.97 6.22 -23.33
N ASP A 165 -8.65 7.29 -24.06
CA ASP A 165 -7.34 7.51 -24.66
C ASP A 165 -6.49 8.48 -23.84
N VAL A 166 -5.17 8.37 -24.00
CA VAL A 166 -4.21 9.30 -23.43
C VAL A 166 -4.30 10.64 -24.15
N VAL A 167 -4.64 11.70 -23.39
CA VAL A 167 -4.79 13.03 -23.95
C VAL A 167 -3.46 13.76 -24.10
N THR A 168 -3.49 14.83 -24.89
CA THR A 168 -2.39 15.79 -25.03
C THR A 168 -2.82 17.14 -24.48
N TYR A 169 -1.99 17.75 -23.64
CA TYR A 169 -2.19 19.06 -23.06
C TYR A 169 -1.29 20.07 -23.76
N ALA A 170 -1.86 21.16 -24.28
CA ALA A 170 -1.08 22.31 -24.73
C ALA A 170 -0.75 23.22 -23.55
N LEU A 171 0.51 23.62 -23.42
CA LEU A 171 0.90 24.60 -22.41
C LEU A 171 0.27 25.95 -22.71
N PRO A 172 -0.39 26.60 -21.73
CA PRO A 172 -1.01 27.91 -21.90
C PRO A 172 -0.03 29.04 -22.25
N ASP A 173 -0.54 30.12 -22.83
CA ASP A 173 0.26 31.27 -23.31
C ASP A 173 1.11 31.93 -22.21
N TRP A 174 0.71 31.83 -20.94
CA TRP A 174 1.47 32.41 -19.83
C TRP A 174 2.78 31.66 -19.51
N PHE A 175 3.02 30.49 -20.14
CA PHE A 175 4.33 29.83 -20.11
C PHE A 175 5.38 30.50 -21.03
N GLY A 176 5.06 31.56 -21.70
CA GLY A 176 6.00 32.34 -22.53
C GLY A 176 6.60 31.48 -23.67
N PRO A 177 7.93 31.30 -23.72
CA PRO A 177 8.59 30.54 -24.82
C PRO A 177 8.14 29.09 -24.95
N LEU A 178 7.50 28.53 -23.93
CA LEU A 178 7.00 27.15 -23.92
C LEU A 178 5.50 27.08 -24.24
N ALA A 179 4.85 28.22 -24.55
CA ALA A 179 3.46 28.26 -24.95
C ALA A 179 3.22 27.39 -26.19
N GLY A 180 2.15 26.61 -26.18
CA GLY A 180 1.81 25.68 -27.27
C GLY A 180 2.63 24.39 -27.33
N VAL A 181 3.64 24.19 -26.48
CA VAL A 181 4.30 22.89 -26.35
C VAL A 181 3.27 21.88 -25.84
N THR A 182 3.16 20.75 -26.51
CA THR A 182 2.21 19.70 -26.14
C THR A 182 2.87 18.65 -25.24
N LEU A 183 2.21 18.36 -24.12
CA LEU A 183 2.60 17.32 -23.17
C LEU A 183 1.62 16.15 -23.26
N SER A 184 2.11 14.93 -23.38
CA SER A 184 1.24 13.76 -23.25
C SER A 184 0.67 13.66 -21.83
N GLY A 185 -0.48 13.02 -21.66
CA GLY A 185 -1.07 12.74 -20.34
C GLY A 185 -0.11 12.02 -19.40
N PHE A 186 0.80 11.20 -19.92
CA PHE A 186 1.87 10.57 -19.11
C PHE A 186 2.86 11.59 -18.57
N VAL A 187 3.34 12.51 -19.41
CA VAL A 187 4.27 13.56 -18.96
C VAL A 187 3.59 14.47 -17.94
N ALA A 188 2.33 14.84 -18.16
CA ALA A 188 1.54 15.57 -17.18
C ALA A 188 1.39 14.82 -15.86
N ALA A 189 1.15 13.51 -15.95
CA ALA A 189 1.07 12.64 -14.78
C ALA A 189 2.39 12.61 -13.99
N PHE A 190 3.53 12.40 -14.63
CA PHE A 190 4.82 12.43 -13.96
C PHE A 190 5.14 13.81 -13.37
N ALA A 191 4.75 14.89 -14.06
CA ALA A 191 4.89 16.24 -13.52
C ALA A 191 4.08 16.47 -12.23
N VAL A 192 2.86 15.90 -12.13
CA VAL A 192 2.06 15.94 -10.88
C VAL A 192 2.81 15.24 -9.73
N ALA A 193 3.43 14.09 -9.98
CA ALA A 193 4.20 13.36 -8.97
C ALA A 193 5.44 14.18 -8.51
N VAL A 194 6.16 14.79 -9.45
CA VAL A 194 7.31 15.66 -9.16
C VAL A 194 6.89 16.90 -8.37
N LEU A 195 5.81 17.58 -8.79
CA LEU A 195 5.27 18.75 -8.10
C LEU A 195 4.81 18.39 -6.68
N GLY A 196 4.15 17.27 -6.49
CA GLY A 196 3.75 16.78 -5.17
C GLY A 196 4.94 16.57 -4.23
N ALA A 197 6.02 15.96 -4.74
CA ALA A 197 7.26 15.79 -3.99
C ALA A 197 7.96 17.12 -3.71
N ALA A 198 8.01 18.03 -4.69
CA ALA A 198 8.62 19.36 -4.54
C ALA A 198 7.86 20.22 -3.52
N VAL A 199 6.53 20.24 -3.58
CA VAL A 199 5.69 20.96 -2.60
C VAL A 199 5.93 20.39 -1.21
N SER A 200 5.97 19.07 -1.06
CA SER A 200 6.25 18.42 0.24
C SER A 200 7.65 18.76 0.73
N PHE A 201 8.65 18.77 -0.16
CA PHE A 201 10.01 19.16 0.17
C PHE A 201 10.06 20.60 0.71
N VAL A 202 9.43 21.55 0.02
CA VAL A 202 9.35 22.96 0.47
C VAL A 202 8.62 23.08 1.81
N LEU A 203 7.48 22.39 1.99
CA LEU A 203 6.75 22.42 3.25
C LEU A 203 7.60 21.87 4.42
N VAL A 204 8.37 20.81 4.20
CA VAL A 204 9.29 20.28 5.21
C VAL A 204 10.43 21.25 5.49
N VAL A 205 10.97 21.93 4.47
CA VAL A 205 12.03 22.94 4.67
C VAL A 205 11.52 24.13 5.48
N VAL A 206 10.29 24.56 5.25
CA VAL A 206 9.75 25.79 5.86
C VAL A 206 9.16 25.52 7.25
N PHE A 207 8.45 24.41 7.43
CA PHE A 207 7.60 24.23 8.63
C PHE A 207 8.10 23.15 9.59
N ILE A 208 9.05 22.31 9.20
CA ILE A 208 9.49 21.18 10.04
C ILE A 208 10.92 21.43 10.52
N ALA A 209 11.14 21.27 11.82
CA ALA A 209 12.46 21.29 12.44
C ALA A 209 12.68 19.99 13.23
N ASP A 210 13.93 19.58 13.45
CA ASP A 210 14.18 18.48 14.36
C ASP A 210 13.96 18.96 15.80
N PRO A 211 13.24 18.19 16.66
CA PRO A 211 13.09 18.54 18.08
C PRO A 211 14.45 18.61 18.80
N PRO A 212 14.63 19.52 19.77
CA PRO A 212 15.93 19.72 20.43
C PRO A 212 16.36 18.55 21.31
N ASP A 213 15.44 17.79 21.86
CA ASP A 213 15.68 16.65 22.77
C ASP A 213 15.22 15.34 22.12
N LEU A 214 16.01 14.81 21.20
CA LEU A 214 15.87 13.43 20.76
C LEU A 214 16.56 12.55 21.81
N GLY A 215 15.79 12.10 22.81
CA GLY A 215 16.28 11.11 23.78
C GLY A 215 16.80 9.87 23.05
N ASP A 216 17.83 9.26 23.63
CA ASP A 216 18.46 8.01 23.16
C ASP A 216 17.42 6.87 23.20
N GLN A 217 16.46 6.88 22.28
CA GLN A 217 15.52 5.79 22.09
C GLN A 217 16.25 4.70 21.29
N ALA A 218 17.06 3.92 22.03
CA ALA A 218 17.64 2.71 21.48
C ALA A 218 16.51 1.86 20.85
N SER A 219 16.56 1.70 19.53
CA SER A 219 15.65 0.79 18.82
C SER A 219 15.79 -0.59 19.44
N LYS A 220 14.75 -1.06 20.13
CA LYS A 220 14.72 -2.44 20.60
C LYS A 220 14.81 -3.36 19.38
N ASP A 221 15.63 -4.38 19.48
CA ASP A 221 15.79 -5.34 18.40
C ASP A 221 14.42 -5.97 18.05
N LEU A 222 14.12 -5.99 16.74
CA LEU A 222 12.93 -6.67 16.20
C LEU A 222 13.13 -8.17 16.38
N SER A 223 12.70 -8.74 17.52
CA SER A 223 12.63 -10.20 17.70
C SER A 223 11.22 -10.66 17.37
N ILE A 224 11.09 -11.43 16.28
CA ILE A 224 9.83 -12.10 15.91
C ILE A 224 9.90 -13.52 16.46
N ALA A 225 9.09 -13.83 17.48
CA ALA A 225 8.89 -15.21 17.90
C ALA A 225 7.91 -15.87 16.89
N VAL A 226 8.28 -17.03 16.36
CA VAL A 226 7.44 -17.81 15.43
C VAL A 226 6.58 -18.82 16.20
N LEU A 227 7.14 -19.38 17.26
CA LEU A 227 6.45 -20.34 18.15
C LEU A 227 6.00 -19.64 19.42
N ASP A 228 4.85 -20.07 19.91
CA ASP A 228 4.37 -19.62 21.21
C ASP A 228 5.34 -20.00 22.33
N ARG A 229 5.29 -19.25 23.45
CA ARG A 229 6.18 -19.47 24.62
C ARG A 229 6.07 -20.88 25.20
N ASP A 230 4.90 -21.49 25.10
CA ASP A 230 4.62 -22.82 25.59
C ASP A 230 4.98 -23.93 24.58
N GLY A 231 5.41 -23.61 23.37
CA GLY A 231 5.84 -24.53 22.32
C GLY A 231 4.72 -25.35 21.68
N ASN A 232 3.46 -25.06 21.98
CA ASN A 232 2.30 -25.83 21.54
C ASN A 232 1.55 -25.22 20.34
N GLY A 233 2.06 -24.16 19.73
CA GLY A 233 1.42 -23.47 18.60
C GLY A 233 2.28 -22.37 18.00
N LEU A 234 1.69 -21.60 17.08
CA LEU A 234 2.30 -20.41 16.52
C LEU A 234 2.03 -19.21 17.44
N ASP A 235 3.02 -18.31 17.53
CA ASP A 235 2.83 -17.05 18.25
C ASP A 235 1.66 -16.26 17.64
N PRO A 236 0.65 -15.84 18.43
CA PRO A 236 -0.51 -15.12 17.88
C PRO A 236 -0.16 -13.85 17.13
N VAL A 237 0.89 -13.12 17.54
CA VAL A 237 1.36 -11.90 16.84
C VAL A 237 1.96 -12.28 15.49
N PHE A 238 2.69 -13.39 15.41
CA PHE A 238 3.19 -13.90 14.13
C PHE A 238 2.03 -14.28 13.20
N VAL A 239 0.99 -14.97 13.70
CA VAL A 239 -0.21 -15.33 12.92
C VAL A 239 -0.94 -14.09 12.42
N LEU A 240 -1.13 -13.06 13.26
CA LEU A 240 -1.71 -11.78 12.83
C LEU A 240 -0.85 -11.09 11.76
N GLY A 241 0.47 -11.19 11.88
CA GLY A 241 1.42 -10.71 10.85
C GLY A 241 1.23 -11.44 9.51
N VAL A 242 1.18 -12.77 9.53
CA VAL A 242 0.94 -13.59 8.32
C VAL A 242 -0.43 -13.26 7.70
N GLY A 243 -1.48 -13.15 8.51
CA GLY A 243 -2.80 -12.74 8.05
C GLY A 243 -2.79 -11.35 7.40
N THR A 244 -2.10 -10.40 8.02
CA THR A 244 -1.93 -9.03 7.48
C THR A 244 -1.15 -9.05 6.16
N PHE A 245 -0.10 -9.86 6.05
CA PHE A 245 0.65 -10.06 4.81
C PHE A 245 -0.23 -10.62 3.69
N PHE A 246 -1.02 -11.67 3.96
CA PHE A 246 -1.92 -12.26 2.97
C PHE A 246 -3.02 -11.27 2.55
N MET A 247 -3.64 -10.58 3.50
CA MET A 247 -4.62 -9.52 3.22
C MET A 247 -4.02 -8.43 2.31
N ALA A 248 -2.85 -7.92 2.64
CA ALA A 248 -2.18 -6.87 1.86
C ALA A 248 -1.80 -7.35 0.45
N THR A 249 -1.36 -8.60 0.32
CA THR A 249 -1.10 -9.24 -0.97
C THR A 249 -2.36 -9.23 -1.83
N THR A 250 -3.54 -9.61 -1.27
CA THR A 250 -4.81 -9.63 -2.03
C THR A 250 -5.22 -8.26 -2.55
N ILE A 251 -4.94 -7.18 -1.81
CA ILE A 251 -5.21 -5.81 -2.26
C ILE A 251 -4.34 -5.47 -3.49
N ALA A 252 -3.08 -5.85 -3.44
CA ALA A 252 -2.07 -5.46 -4.41
C ALA A 252 -2.11 -6.28 -5.71
N LEU A 253 -2.74 -7.48 -5.72
CA LEU A 253 -2.93 -8.30 -6.92
C LEU A 253 -3.59 -7.52 -8.06
N PHE A 254 -4.50 -6.61 -7.75
CA PHE A 254 -5.27 -5.85 -8.74
C PHE A 254 -4.42 -4.84 -9.52
N ALA A 255 -3.33 -4.34 -8.91
CA ALA A 255 -2.52 -3.25 -9.47
C ALA A 255 -1.88 -3.56 -10.84
N THR A 256 -1.52 -4.82 -11.07
CA THR A 256 -0.84 -5.26 -12.30
C THR A 256 -1.81 -5.50 -13.46
N LEU A 257 -3.08 -5.68 -13.15
CA LEU A 257 -4.09 -6.19 -14.09
C LEU A 257 -4.93 -5.08 -14.76
N GLU A 258 -4.43 -3.84 -14.82
CA GLU A 258 -5.18 -2.73 -15.43
C GLU A 258 -5.62 -3.05 -16.87
N GLY A 259 -4.68 -3.39 -17.75
CA GLY A 259 -4.97 -3.75 -19.13
C GLY A 259 -5.96 -4.92 -19.25
N PRO A 260 -5.67 -6.08 -18.62
CA PRO A 260 -6.58 -7.21 -18.61
C PRO A 260 -7.97 -6.94 -18.06
N VAL A 261 -8.10 -6.14 -16.99
CA VAL A 261 -9.41 -5.78 -16.39
C VAL A 261 -10.19 -4.89 -17.36
N ARG A 262 -9.56 -3.84 -17.90
CA ARG A 262 -10.19 -2.94 -18.86
C ARG A 262 -10.66 -3.67 -20.13
N ALA A 263 -9.82 -4.53 -20.68
CA ALA A 263 -10.16 -5.31 -21.85
C ALA A 263 -11.32 -6.29 -21.58
N ARG A 264 -11.37 -6.92 -20.40
CA ARG A 264 -12.41 -7.87 -20.01
C ARG A 264 -13.75 -7.21 -19.74
N LEU A 265 -13.75 -6.03 -19.10
CA LEU A 265 -14.96 -5.35 -18.63
C LEU A 265 -15.42 -4.23 -19.58
N ASP A 266 -14.67 -3.99 -20.65
CA ASP A 266 -14.91 -2.88 -21.60
C ASP A 266 -15.07 -1.53 -20.88
N GLU A 267 -14.06 -1.19 -20.05
CA GLU A 267 -14.12 -0.02 -19.18
C GLU A 267 -12.94 0.95 -19.39
N SER A 268 -13.15 2.20 -18.96
CA SER A 268 -12.15 3.24 -19.04
C SER A 268 -11.09 3.12 -17.92
N THR A 269 -9.90 3.73 -18.15
CA THR A 269 -8.86 3.91 -17.12
C THR A 269 -9.39 4.61 -15.88
N PHE A 270 -10.28 5.58 -16.04
CA PHE A 270 -10.90 6.26 -14.91
C PHE A 270 -11.70 5.29 -14.02
N LEU A 271 -12.52 4.42 -14.62
CA LEU A 271 -13.33 3.47 -13.86
C LEU A 271 -12.47 2.42 -13.15
N PHE A 272 -11.42 1.92 -13.80
CA PHE A 272 -10.41 1.09 -13.13
C PHE A 272 -9.78 1.81 -11.92
N SER A 273 -9.45 3.09 -12.08
CA SER A 273 -8.90 3.93 -10.99
C SER A 273 -9.87 4.06 -9.83
N VAL A 274 -11.17 4.22 -10.11
CA VAL A 274 -12.24 4.24 -9.09
C VAL A 274 -12.35 2.88 -8.39
N GLN A 275 -12.29 1.78 -9.11
CA GLN A 275 -12.29 0.43 -8.53
C GLN A 275 -11.05 0.20 -7.64
N PHE A 276 -9.88 0.69 -8.04
CA PHE A 276 -8.69 0.65 -7.21
C PHE A 276 -8.88 1.46 -5.91
N ALA A 277 -9.41 2.68 -6.02
CA ALA A 277 -9.69 3.55 -4.89
C ALA A 277 -10.78 3.02 -3.97
N ALA A 278 -11.74 2.25 -4.48
CA ALA A 278 -12.89 1.76 -3.72
C ALA A 278 -12.48 0.93 -2.49
N VAL A 279 -11.42 0.13 -2.58
CA VAL A 279 -10.88 -0.61 -1.42
C VAL A 279 -10.42 0.35 -0.32
N VAL A 280 -9.69 1.38 -0.69
CA VAL A 280 -9.15 2.35 0.28
C VAL A 280 -10.27 3.20 0.88
N ILE A 281 -11.19 3.66 0.04
CA ILE A 281 -12.35 4.46 0.48
C ILE A 281 -13.22 3.66 1.45
N ALA A 282 -13.54 2.41 1.12
CA ALA A 282 -14.32 1.54 2.01
C ALA A 282 -13.55 1.27 3.32
N ASN A 283 -12.24 0.96 3.24
CA ASN A 283 -11.43 0.76 4.43
C ASN A 283 -11.47 1.99 5.35
N VAL A 284 -11.21 3.19 4.81
CA VAL A 284 -11.22 4.44 5.60
C VAL A 284 -12.60 4.71 6.21
N ALA A 285 -13.67 4.54 5.44
CA ALA A 285 -15.04 4.78 5.91
C ALA A 285 -15.45 3.85 7.06
N PHE A 286 -15.03 2.59 7.00
CA PHE A 286 -15.44 1.58 7.97
C PHE A 286 -14.42 1.32 9.08
N GLN A 287 -13.18 1.75 8.96
CA GLN A 287 -12.12 1.47 9.93
C GLN A 287 -12.45 1.98 11.34
N VAL A 288 -12.96 3.20 11.48
CA VAL A 288 -13.31 3.78 12.80
C VAL A 288 -14.52 3.12 13.42
N PRO A 289 -15.69 2.98 12.73
CA PRO A 289 -16.84 2.30 13.31
C PRO A 289 -16.56 0.83 13.65
N ILE A 290 -15.83 0.10 12.80
CA ILE A 290 -15.46 -1.28 13.06
C ILE A 290 -14.47 -1.37 14.25
N GLY A 291 -13.47 -0.51 14.32
CA GLY A 291 -12.54 -0.46 15.44
C GLY A 291 -13.28 -0.28 16.77
N ARG A 292 -14.18 0.71 16.86
CA ARG A 292 -14.98 0.94 18.07
C ARG A 292 -15.92 -0.24 18.41
N ALA A 293 -16.46 -0.91 17.41
CA ALA A 293 -17.30 -2.08 17.64
C ALA A 293 -16.47 -3.27 18.14
N SER A 294 -15.28 -3.48 17.56
CA SER A 294 -14.38 -4.55 17.96
C SER A 294 -13.83 -4.36 19.38
N ASP A 295 -13.65 -3.13 19.84
CA ASP A 295 -13.23 -2.85 21.22
C ASP A 295 -14.32 -3.22 22.27
N ARG A 296 -15.59 -3.38 21.85
CA ARG A 296 -16.72 -3.71 22.75
C ARG A 296 -17.11 -5.19 22.70
N VAL A 297 -17.02 -5.81 21.52
CA VAL A 297 -17.55 -7.15 21.26
C VAL A 297 -16.45 -8.21 21.29
N GLY A 298 -15.19 -7.78 21.10
CA GLY A 298 -14.04 -8.63 20.90
C GLY A 298 -13.41 -8.40 19.50
N ARG A 299 -12.10 -8.53 19.42
CA ARG A 299 -11.36 -8.23 18.19
C ARG A 299 -11.29 -9.40 17.24
N ARG A 300 -11.13 -10.61 17.80
CA ARG A 300 -11.06 -11.88 17.05
C ARG A 300 -12.27 -12.11 16.14
N PRO A 301 -13.55 -11.92 16.59
CA PRO A 301 -14.72 -12.10 15.73
C PRO A 301 -14.71 -11.21 14.50
N PHE A 302 -14.24 -9.95 14.63
CA PHE A 302 -14.13 -9.03 13.49
C PHE A 302 -13.06 -9.46 12.51
N ILE A 303 -11.90 -9.91 12.98
CA ILE A 303 -10.81 -10.41 12.13
C ILE A 303 -11.29 -11.63 11.33
N LEU A 304 -11.95 -12.58 11.99
CA LEU A 304 -12.52 -13.76 11.33
C LEU A 304 -13.59 -13.40 10.30
N ALA A 305 -14.52 -12.51 10.66
CA ALA A 305 -15.54 -12.00 9.74
C ALA A 305 -14.91 -11.27 8.54
N GLY A 306 -13.85 -10.48 8.79
CA GLY A 306 -13.10 -9.81 7.74
C GLY A 306 -12.48 -10.79 6.74
N PHE A 307 -11.79 -11.83 7.21
CA PHE A 307 -11.26 -12.86 6.31
C PHE A 307 -12.37 -13.65 5.61
N ALA A 308 -13.47 -13.96 6.30
CA ALA A 308 -14.62 -14.65 5.70
C ALA A 308 -15.26 -13.83 4.55
N VAL A 309 -15.30 -12.49 4.65
CA VAL A 309 -15.75 -11.59 3.57
C VAL A 309 -14.67 -11.41 2.50
N LEU A 310 -13.38 -11.43 2.89
CA LEU A 310 -12.26 -11.28 1.98
C LEU A 310 -12.21 -12.40 0.92
N VAL A 311 -12.48 -13.63 1.33
CA VAL A 311 -12.48 -14.81 0.42
C VAL A 311 -13.40 -14.60 -0.78
N PRO A 312 -14.72 -14.43 -0.62
CA PRO A 312 -15.63 -14.26 -1.77
C PRO A 312 -15.40 -12.94 -2.50
N SER A 313 -15.02 -11.85 -1.82
CA SER A 313 -14.79 -10.56 -2.47
C SER A 313 -13.57 -10.58 -3.41
N VAL A 314 -12.49 -11.27 -3.02
CA VAL A 314 -11.32 -11.43 -3.90
C VAL A 314 -11.60 -12.44 -5.01
N PHE A 315 -12.22 -13.58 -4.73
CA PHE A 315 -12.57 -14.56 -5.73
C PHE A 315 -13.50 -13.99 -6.81
N ALA A 316 -14.50 -13.20 -6.41
CA ALA A 316 -15.45 -12.55 -7.31
C ALA A 316 -14.75 -11.70 -8.38
N GLN A 317 -13.66 -11.02 -8.04
CA GLN A 317 -12.90 -10.20 -9.00
C GLN A 317 -12.37 -11.01 -10.19
N GLY A 318 -12.08 -12.30 -9.98
CA GLY A 318 -11.64 -13.22 -11.05
C GLY A 318 -12.73 -13.69 -12.00
N VAL A 319 -13.99 -13.57 -11.62
CA VAL A 319 -15.12 -14.17 -12.38
C VAL A 319 -16.17 -13.15 -12.86
N VAL A 320 -16.23 -11.96 -12.27
CA VAL A 320 -17.18 -10.92 -12.69
C VAL A 320 -16.94 -10.46 -14.13
N THR A 321 -18.03 -10.04 -14.77
CA THR A 321 -18.07 -9.63 -16.18
C THR A 321 -18.64 -8.23 -16.39
N SER A 322 -18.91 -7.49 -15.31
CA SER A 322 -19.37 -6.10 -15.41
C SER A 322 -18.57 -5.17 -14.50
N PRO A 323 -18.34 -3.92 -14.91
CA PRO A 323 -17.60 -2.93 -14.12
C PRO A 323 -18.23 -2.68 -12.74
N LEU A 324 -19.56 -2.66 -12.65
CA LEU A 324 -20.26 -2.44 -11.38
C LEU A 324 -20.08 -3.62 -10.40
N ALA A 325 -20.09 -4.85 -10.90
CA ALA A 325 -19.81 -6.02 -10.08
C ALA A 325 -18.36 -6.03 -9.58
N MET A 326 -17.39 -5.61 -10.41
CA MET A 326 -16.01 -5.41 -9.99
C MET A 326 -15.90 -4.34 -8.91
N LEU A 327 -16.56 -3.20 -9.09
CA LEU A 327 -16.60 -2.13 -8.10
C LEU A 327 -17.19 -2.62 -6.76
N ALA A 328 -18.28 -3.38 -6.80
CA ALA A 328 -18.88 -3.95 -5.60
C ALA A 328 -17.97 -4.95 -4.90
N ALA A 329 -17.28 -5.81 -5.65
CA ALA A 329 -16.28 -6.76 -5.12
C ALA A 329 -15.11 -6.02 -4.46
N ARG A 330 -14.59 -4.97 -5.11
CA ARG A 330 -13.50 -4.13 -4.57
C ARG A 330 -13.95 -3.36 -3.32
N PHE A 331 -15.14 -2.79 -3.30
CA PHE A 331 -15.70 -2.13 -2.13
C PHE A 331 -15.86 -3.12 -0.95
N SER A 332 -16.42 -4.30 -1.21
CA SER A 332 -16.55 -5.37 -0.20
C SER A 332 -15.20 -5.82 0.34
N GLN A 333 -14.18 -5.91 -0.53
CA GLN A 333 -12.80 -6.17 -0.11
C GLN A 333 -12.29 -5.07 0.85
N GLY A 334 -12.61 -3.80 0.60
CA GLY A 334 -12.23 -2.69 1.48
C GLY A 334 -12.88 -2.75 2.86
N VAL A 335 -14.16 -3.16 2.92
CA VAL A 335 -14.85 -3.43 4.19
C VAL A 335 -14.18 -4.60 4.94
N ALA A 336 -13.85 -5.69 4.23
CA ALA A 336 -13.12 -6.81 4.79
C ALA A 336 -11.77 -6.40 5.38
N VAL A 337 -11.02 -5.56 4.67
CA VAL A 337 -9.74 -4.98 5.13
C VAL A 337 -9.94 -4.17 6.42
N ALA A 338 -11.00 -3.37 6.51
CA ALA A 338 -11.31 -2.61 7.73
C ALA A 338 -11.60 -3.54 8.93
N CYS A 339 -12.28 -4.66 8.69
CA CYS A 339 -12.56 -5.68 9.71
C CYS A 339 -11.30 -6.41 10.18
N VAL A 340 -10.28 -6.54 9.33
CA VAL A 340 -9.04 -7.23 9.69
C VAL A 340 -8.01 -6.27 10.27
N PHE A 341 -7.69 -5.18 9.56
CA PHE A 341 -6.47 -4.41 9.83
C PHE A 341 -6.50 -3.68 11.17
N ALA A 342 -7.56 -2.93 11.47
CA ALA A 342 -7.65 -2.17 12.72
C ALA A 342 -7.76 -3.08 13.95
N PRO A 343 -8.66 -4.10 13.99
CA PRO A 343 -8.71 -5.04 15.10
C PRO A 343 -7.43 -5.87 15.28
N ALA A 344 -6.76 -6.26 14.17
CA ALA A 344 -5.50 -7.00 14.26
C ALA A 344 -4.38 -6.17 14.89
N LEU A 345 -4.24 -4.89 14.53
CA LEU A 345 -3.29 -3.98 15.14
C LEU A 345 -3.56 -3.79 16.65
N ALA A 346 -4.83 -3.63 17.01
CA ALA A 346 -5.23 -3.46 18.40
C ALA A 346 -4.97 -4.74 19.22
N LEU A 347 -5.36 -5.92 18.69
CA LEU A 347 -5.12 -7.21 19.35
C LEU A 347 -3.62 -7.50 19.49
N ALA A 348 -2.84 -7.22 18.45
CA ALA A 348 -1.38 -7.36 18.52
C ALA A 348 -0.76 -6.43 19.56
N GLY A 349 -1.31 -5.23 19.74
CA GLY A 349 -0.90 -4.31 20.80
C GLY A 349 -1.16 -4.85 22.20
N ASP A 350 -2.32 -5.48 22.43
CA ASP A 350 -2.67 -6.10 23.70
C ASP A 350 -1.80 -7.33 24.01
N LEU A 351 -1.50 -8.14 22.99
CA LEU A 351 -0.66 -9.32 23.09
C LEU A 351 0.84 -8.99 23.22
N ALA A 352 1.23 -7.73 23.08
CA ALA A 352 2.64 -7.33 23.06
C ALA A 352 3.39 -7.64 24.36
N GLY A 353 2.72 -7.54 25.53
CA GLY A 353 3.33 -7.79 26.84
C GLY A 353 4.69 -7.11 27.01
N ASP A 354 5.68 -7.89 27.45
CA ASP A 354 7.06 -7.44 27.68
C ASP A 354 7.85 -7.06 26.42
N ARG A 355 7.38 -7.46 25.24
CA ARG A 355 8.00 -7.14 23.93
C ARG A 355 7.88 -5.65 23.57
N GLY A 356 6.92 -4.95 24.17
CA GLY A 356 6.56 -3.58 23.85
C GLY A 356 5.67 -3.46 22.60
N SER A 357 4.60 -2.68 22.74
CA SER A 357 3.59 -2.49 21.68
C SER A 357 4.17 -1.95 20.35
N GLY A 358 5.21 -1.11 20.43
CA GLY A 358 5.85 -0.55 19.23
C GLY A 358 6.52 -1.61 18.34
N THR A 359 7.20 -2.59 18.92
CA THR A 359 7.83 -3.68 18.16
C THR A 359 6.77 -4.54 17.46
N THR A 360 5.71 -4.91 18.18
CA THR A 360 4.63 -5.73 17.67
C THR A 360 3.88 -5.04 16.52
N LEU A 361 3.55 -3.76 16.66
CA LEU A 361 2.94 -2.96 15.59
C LEU A 361 3.84 -2.84 14.36
N SER A 362 5.16 -2.75 14.56
CA SER A 362 6.14 -2.71 13.47
C SER A 362 6.15 -4.01 12.67
N VAL A 363 5.99 -5.17 13.32
CA VAL A 363 5.89 -6.48 12.63
C VAL A 363 4.69 -6.52 11.69
N LEU A 364 3.50 -6.12 12.15
CA LEU A 364 2.30 -6.10 11.32
C LEU A 364 2.41 -5.10 10.16
N THR A 365 2.98 -3.92 10.43
CA THR A 365 3.17 -2.89 9.41
C THR A 365 4.18 -3.35 8.34
N MET A 366 5.25 -4.03 8.74
CA MET A 366 6.22 -4.62 7.82
C MET A 366 5.58 -5.74 6.99
N ALA A 367 4.80 -6.63 7.63
CA ALA A 367 4.07 -7.68 6.95
C ALA A 367 3.09 -7.12 5.91
N PHE A 368 2.35 -6.05 6.25
CA PHE A 368 1.52 -5.33 5.30
C PHE A 368 2.33 -4.77 4.12
N GLY A 369 3.44 -4.09 4.40
CA GLY A 369 4.32 -3.53 3.37
C GLY A 369 4.87 -4.58 2.41
N LEU A 370 5.31 -5.72 2.94
CA LEU A 370 5.79 -6.85 2.13
C LEU A 370 4.67 -7.46 1.27
N GLY A 371 3.45 -7.59 1.81
CA GLY A 371 2.30 -8.07 1.05
C GLY A 371 1.98 -7.15 -0.15
N VAL A 372 1.95 -5.84 0.09
CA VAL A 372 1.76 -4.84 -0.98
C VAL A 372 2.92 -4.89 -1.99
N ALA A 373 4.14 -5.15 -1.53
CA ALA A 373 5.32 -5.22 -2.40
C ALA A 373 5.30 -6.46 -3.30
N LEU A 374 4.93 -7.62 -2.79
CA LEU A 374 4.98 -8.88 -3.54
C LEU A 374 3.73 -9.14 -4.37
N GLY A 375 2.59 -8.56 -4.00
CA GLY A 375 1.31 -8.76 -4.70
C GLY A 375 1.37 -8.51 -6.21
N PRO A 376 1.90 -7.39 -6.69
CA PRO A 376 1.97 -7.08 -8.12
C PRO A 376 2.78 -8.10 -8.91
N LEU A 377 3.94 -8.54 -8.40
CA LEU A 377 4.75 -9.58 -9.04
C LEU A 377 4.02 -10.92 -9.08
N ALA A 378 3.44 -11.33 -7.94
CA ALA A 378 2.65 -12.55 -7.87
C ALA A 378 1.48 -12.51 -8.86
N SER A 379 0.80 -11.37 -8.97
CA SER A 379 -0.30 -11.18 -9.91
C SER A 379 0.14 -11.34 -11.36
N GLY A 380 1.23 -10.70 -11.77
CA GLY A 380 1.75 -10.79 -13.14
C GLY A 380 2.17 -12.22 -13.50
N VAL A 381 2.85 -12.91 -12.59
CA VAL A 381 3.25 -14.32 -12.80
C VAL A 381 2.02 -15.24 -12.87
N LEU A 382 1.09 -15.12 -11.94
CA LEU A 382 -0.11 -15.96 -11.89
C LEU A 382 -1.04 -15.72 -13.09
N PHE A 383 -1.20 -14.46 -13.52
CA PHE A 383 -1.94 -14.15 -14.74
C PHE A 383 -1.31 -14.84 -15.95
N ASN A 384 -0.01 -14.84 -16.02
CA ASN A 384 0.74 -15.48 -17.11
C ASN A 384 0.57 -17.02 -17.11
N LEU A 385 0.53 -17.66 -15.94
CA LEU A 385 0.40 -19.12 -15.79
C LEU A 385 -1.04 -19.62 -15.97
N GLY A 386 -2.02 -18.90 -15.44
CA GLY A 386 -3.41 -19.37 -15.32
C GLY A 386 -4.48 -18.40 -15.80
N GLY A 387 -4.09 -17.30 -16.47
CA GLY A 387 -5.01 -16.29 -16.98
C GLY A 387 -5.65 -15.42 -15.92
N PHE A 388 -6.73 -14.73 -16.30
CA PHE A 388 -7.33 -13.64 -15.52
C PHE A 388 -7.78 -14.05 -14.11
N ALA A 389 -8.35 -15.24 -13.94
CA ALA A 389 -8.88 -15.70 -12.67
C ALA A 389 -7.78 -16.15 -11.67
N ALA A 390 -6.59 -16.53 -12.15
CA ALA A 390 -5.57 -17.17 -11.34
C ALA A 390 -5.06 -16.28 -10.18
N PRO A 391 -4.73 -14.99 -10.36
CA PRO A 391 -4.31 -14.12 -9.27
C PRO A 391 -5.38 -14.00 -8.17
N PHE A 392 -6.63 -13.84 -8.55
CA PHE A 392 -7.74 -13.68 -7.61
C PHE A 392 -8.08 -14.97 -6.87
N THR A 393 -8.02 -16.11 -7.56
CA THR A 393 -8.17 -17.44 -6.93
C THR A 393 -7.04 -17.66 -5.91
N PHE A 394 -5.81 -17.35 -6.27
CA PHE A 394 -4.68 -17.40 -5.34
C PHE A 394 -4.90 -16.51 -4.12
N GLY A 395 -5.34 -15.25 -4.33
CA GLY A 395 -5.66 -14.34 -3.24
C GLY A 395 -6.77 -14.88 -2.33
N ALA A 396 -7.81 -15.49 -2.90
CA ALA A 396 -8.87 -16.13 -2.11
C ALA A 396 -8.34 -17.31 -1.28
N VAL A 397 -7.45 -18.12 -1.85
CA VAL A 397 -6.77 -19.22 -1.13
C VAL A 397 -5.93 -18.67 0.04
N LEU A 398 -5.15 -17.61 -0.16
CA LEU A 398 -4.41 -16.94 0.92
C LEU A 398 -5.35 -16.45 2.03
N ALA A 399 -6.51 -15.89 1.67
CA ALA A 399 -7.50 -15.42 2.63
C ALA A 399 -8.12 -16.60 3.43
N VAL A 400 -8.33 -17.76 2.81
CA VAL A 400 -8.76 -19.00 3.50
C VAL A 400 -7.70 -19.47 4.49
N PHE A 401 -6.42 -19.47 4.10
CA PHE A 401 -5.35 -19.81 5.00
C PHE A 401 -5.25 -18.85 6.18
N ALA A 402 -5.37 -17.54 5.93
CA ALA A 402 -5.38 -16.54 7.00
C ALA A 402 -6.55 -16.76 7.98
N LEU A 403 -7.75 -17.03 7.44
CA LEU A 403 -8.94 -17.35 8.24
C LEU A 403 -8.70 -18.57 9.13
N ALA A 404 -8.18 -19.66 8.53
CA ALA A 404 -7.94 -20.91 9.26
C ALA A 404 -6.86 -20.75 10.34
N LEU A 405 -5.75 -20.06 10.04
CA LEU A 405 -4.69 -19.79 11.02
C LEU A 405 -5.21 -18.92 12.17
N THR A 406 -5.92 -17.82 11.85
CA THR A 406 -6.49 -16.93 12.88
C THR A 406 -7.51 -17.68 13.75
N TYR A 407 -8.33 -18.55 13.16
CA TYR A 407 -9.31 -19.32 13.90
C TYR A 407 -8.66 -20.30 14.90
N ARG A 408 -7.54 -20.90 14.54
CA ARG A 408 -6.86 -21.94 15.35
C ARG A 408 -5.93 -21.36 16.41
N GLU A 409 -5.17 -20.31 16.08
CA GLU A 409 -4.01 -19.88 16.85
C GLU A 409 -4.20 -18.53 17.56
N VAL A 410 -5.29 -17.79 17.26
CA VAL A 410 -5.52 -16.48 17.84
C VAL A 410 -6.73 -16.51 18.76
N GLU A 411 -6.51 -16.19 20.02
CA GLU A 411 -7.57 -16.01 21.03
C GLU A 411 -7.85 -14.50 21.25
N ASP A 412 -9.05 -14.20 21.78
CA ASP A 412 -9.38 -12.80 22.12
C ASP A 412 -8.76 -12.46 23.48
N THR A 413 -8.37 -11.21 23.64
CA THR A 413 -7.86 -10.68 24.93
C THR A 413 -8.93 -10.07 25.80
N LEU A 414 -10.13 -9.82 25.24
CA LEU A 414 -11.28 -9.36 26.01
C LEU A 414 -11.94 -10.56 26.67
N GLU A 415 -11.95 -10.56 27.99
CA GLU A 415 -12.78 -11.51 28.78
C GLU A 415 -14.25 -11.25 28.40
N THR A 416 -14.92 -12.25 27.83
CA THR A 416 -16.39 -12.25 27.73
C THR A 416 -16.94 -12.13 29.14
N PRO A 417 -17.81 -11.14 29.44
CA PRO A 417 -18.47 -11.10 30.75
C PRO A 417 -19.14 -12.43 30.99
N ASP A 418 -18.76 -13.07 32.10
CA ASP A 418 -19.35 -14.35 32.53
C ASP A 418 -20.88 -14.16 32.66
N PRO A 419 -21.71 -14.91 31.92
CA PRO A 419 -23.17 -14.71 31.97
C PRO A 419 -23.79 -15.12 33.31
N GLU A 420 -23.00 -15.55 34.29
CA GLU A 420 -23.48 -16.07 35.58
C GLU A 420 -23.42 -15.11 36.75
N VAL A 421 -23.12 -13.84 36.62
CA VAL A 421 -23.24 -12.88 37.74
C VAL A 421 -24.46 -11.98 37.51
N VAL A 422 -25.66 -12.54 37.54
CA VAL A 422 -26.85 -11.81 37.96
C VAL A 422 -26.85 -11.84 39.50
N PRO A 423 -26.63 -10.71 40.18
CA PRO A 423 -26.86 -10.67 41.60
C PRO A 423 -28.35 -10.97 41.83
N GLY A 424 -28.62 -12.15 42.36
CA GLY A 424 -29.96 -12.44 42.85
C GLY A 424 -30.37 -11.41 43.90
N ASP A 425 -31.60 -10.94 43.79
CA ASP A 425 -32.32 -10.04 44.65
C ASP A 425 -32.22 -10.39 46.16
#